data_45ebc4288535381658434c006dd396bb
#
_entry.id   45ebc4288535381658434c006dd396bb
#
_cell.length_a   1.000
_cell.length_b   1.000
_cell.length_c   1.000
_cell.angle_alpha   90.00
_cell.angle_beta   90.00
_cell.angle_gamma   90.00
#
_symmetry.space_group_name_H-M   'P 1'
#
loop_
_entity.id
_entity.type
_entity.pdbx_description
1 polymer ?
#
loop_
_entity_poly.entity_id
_entity_poly.type
_entity_poly.pdbx_seq_one_letter_code
_entity_poly.pdbx_strand_id
1 'polypeptide(L)'
;MKTFNYNRAEIKAGIVHFGVGNFHRAHLEAYTNLLLEDPSQRCWGVFGAMIMPTDGVLFNALKKDDGIYQLTTCSPSGEQDSMLIGSLVELAWGEIDSEPIIAKIASEEIKIISLTITEGGYKVDFNQSRSVFWYCLLYTSDAADE
;
A
#
# COMPACT_ATOMS: atom_id res chain seq x y z
N MET A 1 2.24 -10.61 -20.70
CA MET A 1 2.49 -9.98 -19.40
C MET A 1 3.40 -8.79 -19.60
N LYS A 2 2.99 -7.61 -19.17
CA LYS A 2 3.78 -6.38 -19.22
C LYS A 2 4.68 -6.30 -17.98
N THR A 3 5.89 -5.77 -18.14
CA THR A 3 6.84 -5.51 -17.06
C THR A 3 7.11 -4.02 -16.98
N PHE A 4 7.45 -3.52 -15.81
CA PHE A 4 7.93 -2.15 -15.66
C PHE A 4 9.35 -2.00 -16.24
N ASN A 5 9.71 -0.81 -16.72
CA ASN A 5 10.99 -0.50 -17.38
C ASN A 5 11.90 0.42 -16.55
N TYR A 6 11.63 0.57 -15.28
CA TYR A 6 12.47 1.38 -14.39
C TYR A 6 13.35 0.52 -13.48
N ASN A 7 14.47 1.07 -13.07
CA ASN A 7 15.34 0.45 -12.09
C ASN A 7 14.78 0.73 -10.68
N ARG A 8 14.26 -0.29 -10.00
CA ARG A 8 13.68 -0.15 -8.66
C ARG A 8 14.68 0.39 -7.62
N ALA A 9 15.98 0.12 -7.75
CA ALA A 9 17.00 0.65 -6.87
C ALA A 9 17.14 2.20 -6.90
N GLU A 10 16.57 2.84 -7.93
CA GLU A 10 16.55 4.29 -8.05
C GLU A 10 15.25 4.92 -7.52
N ILE A 11 14.27 4.10 -7.19
CA ILE A 11 12.98 4.57 -6.70
C ILE A 11 13.10 4.89 -5.21
N LYS A 12 12.62 6.07 -4.83
CA LYS A 12 12.50 6.48 -3.43
C LYS A 12 11.04 6.45 -3.01
N ALA A 13 10.79 6.02 -1.79
CA ALA A 13 9.45 6.07 -1.23
C ALA A 13 9.07 7.52 -0.91
N GLY A 14 8.12 8.08 -1.65
CA GLY A 14 7.53 9.39 -1.39
C GLY A 14 6.14 9.31 -0.77
N ILE A 15 5.55 8.11 -0.77
CA ILE A 15 4.22 7.83 -0.26
C ILE A 15 4.32 6.77 0.83
N VAL A 16 3.72 7.00 2.00
CA VAL A 16 3.41 5.95 2.97
C VAL A 16 1.93 5.61 2.81
N HIS A 17 1.62 4.33 2.59
CA HIS A 17 0.25 3.86 2.57
C HIS A 17 -0.02 2.85 3.68
N PHE A 18 -1.06 3.13 4.49
CA PHE A 18 -1.53 2.22 5.52
C PHE A 18 -2.58 1.26 4.96
N GLY A 19 -2.31 -0.05 5.10
CA GLY A 19 -3.15 -1.12 4.58
C GLY A 19 -2.81 -1.48 3.12
N VAL A 20 -2.02 -2.54 2.94
CA VAL A 20 -1.57 -3.01 1.60
C VAL A 20 -2.55 -4.06 1.05
N GLY A 21 -3.86 -3.76 1.18
CA GLY A 21 -4.94 -4.65 0.73
C GLY A 21 -5.11 -4.71 -0.79
N ASN A 22 -6.09 -5.50 -1.24
CA ASN A 22 -6.35 -5.71 -2.67
C ASN A 22 -6.67 -4.42 -3.41
N PHE A 23 -7.49 -3.55 -2.81
CA PHE A 23 -7.86 -2.27 -3.42
C PHE A 23 -6.63 -1.38 -3.65
N HIS A 24 -5.78 -1.23 -2.65
CA HIS A 24 -4.53 -0.46 -2.76
C HIS A 24 -3.63 -1.04 -3.87
N ARG A 25 -3.40 -2.35 -3.85
CA ARG A 25 -2.55 -3.03 -4.83
C ARG A 25 -3.07 -2.95 -6.27
N ALA A 26 -4.41 -3.00 -6.44
CA ALA A 26 -5.02 -2.95 -7.76
C ALA A 26 -5.16 -1.53 -8.33
N HIS A 27 -5.11 -0.50 -7.50
CA HIS A 27 -5.35 0.88 -7.92
C HIS A 27 -4.15 1.78 -7.69
N LEU A 28 -3.88 2.21 -6.45
CA LEU A 28 -2.81 3.18 -6.17
C LEU A 28 -1.45 2.66 -6.67
N GLU A 29 -1.10 1.44 -6.34
CA GLU A 29 0.16 0.83 -6.77
C GLU A 29 0.24 0.70 -8.30
N ALA A 30 -0.85 0.32 -8.95
CA ALA A 30 -0.87 0.18 -10.41
C ALA A 30 -0.65 1.53 -11.12
N TYR A 31 -1.32 2.58 -10.64
CA TYR A 31 -1.12 3.93 -11.20
C TYR A 31 0.27 4.47 -10.88
N THR A 32 0.75 4.28 -9.66
CA THR A 32 2.11 4.67 -9.27
C THR A 32 3.15 3.93 -10.11
N ASN A 33 2.96 2.64 -10.36
CA ASN A 33 3.84 1.85 -11.21
C ASN A 33 3.97 2.44 -12.62
N LEU A 34 2.87 2.91 -13.21
CA LEU A 34 2.89 3.59 -14.50
C LEU A 34 3.57 4.97 -14.42
N LEU A 35 3.35 5.71 -13.33
CA LEU A 35 3.97 7.01 -13.10
C LEU A 35 5.51 6.91 -13.03
N LEU A 36 6.03 5.86 -12.39
CA LEU A 36 7.46 5.63 -12.20
C LEU A 36 8.23 5.34 -13.50
N GLU A 37 7.52 5.07 -14.61
CA GLU A 37 8.15 4.97 -15.95
C GLU A 37 8.79 6.30 -16.38
N ASP A 38 8.26 7.44 -15.89
CA ASP A 38 8.89 8.74 -16.07
C ASP A 38 10.04 8.91 -15.05
N PRO A 39 11.29 9.09 -15.52
CA PRO A 39 12.44 9.28 -14.64
C PRO A 39 12.30 10.45 -13.65
N SER A 40 11.53 11.49 -13.99
CA SER A 40 11.29 12.64 -13.12
C SER A 40 10.38 12.32 -11.93
N GLN A 41 9.68 11.18 -11.96
CA GLN A 41 8.69 10.77 -10.96
C GLN A 41 9.20 9.67 -10.01
N ARG A 42 10.46 9.30 -10.09
CA ARG A 42 11.06 8.22 -9.28
C ARG A 42 11.13 8.48 -7.77
N CYS A 43 10.70 9.64 -7.31
CA CYS A 43 10.52 9.97 -5.90
C CYS A 43 9.15 9.55 -5.33
N TRP A 44 8.27 8.91 -6.11
CA TRP A 44 6.90 8.57 -5.71
C TRP A 44 6.68 7.08 -5.44
N GLY A 45 7.73 6.31 -5.22
CA GLY A 45 7.57 4.93 -4.76
C GLY A 45 6.77 4.85 -3.47
N VAL A 46 6.22 3.67 -3.18
CA VAL A 46 5.36 3.45 -2.03
C VAL A 46 6.08 2.66 -0.95
N PHE A 47 5.97 3.13 0.28
CA PHE A 47 6.22 2.39 1.50
C PHE A 47 4.89 1.85 2.03
N GLY A 48 4.73 0.54 2.03
CA GLY A 48 3.54 -0.12 2.56
C GLY A 48 3.66 -0.35 4.07
N ALA A 49 2.77 0.28 4.83
CA ALA A 49 2.65 0.11 6.27
C ALA A 49 1.51 -0.85 6.59
N MET A 50 1.82 -2.06 7.00
CA MET A 50 0.85 -3.06 7.46
C MET A 50 0.76 -3.01 8.97
N ILE A 51 -0.45 -2.98 9.52
CA ILE A 51 -0.67 -2.77 10.96
C ILE A 51 -1.61 -3.79 11.61
N MET A 52 -2.29 -4.61 10.81
CA MET A 52 -3.23 -5.59 11.33
C MET A 52 -2.54 -6.92 11.65
N PRO A 53 -2.95 -7.62 12.71
CA PRO A 53 -2.45 -8.98 13.00
C PRO A 53 -2.67 -9.96 11.84
N THR A 54 -3.71 -9.77 11.05
CA THR A 54 -4.07 -10.60 9.89
C THR A 54 -3.14 -10.43 8.69
N ASP A 55 -2.37 -9.34 8.64
CA ASP A 55 -1.52 -8.99 7.49
C ASP A 55 -0.32 -9.93 7.29
N GLY A 56 0.00 -10.77 8.28
CA GLY A 56 1.23 -11.58 8.31
C GLY A 56 1.45 -12.46 7.10
N VAL A 57 0.40 -13.10 6.56
CA VAL A 57 0.50 -13.97 5.38
C VAL A 57 0.87 -13.14 4.15
N LEU A 58 0.18 -12.04 3.94
CA LEU A 58 0.42 -11.13 2.82
C LEU A 58 1.79 -10.44 2.94
N PHE A 59 2.13 -9.97 4.15
CA PHE A 59 3.43 -9.37 4.42
C PHE A 59 4.58 -10.30 4.03
N ASN A 60 4.53 -11.55 4.47
CA ASN A 60 5.57 -12.54 4.17
C ASN A 60 5.65 -12.85 2.67
N ALA A 61 4.52 -12.93 1.98
CA ALA A 61 4.49 -13.13 0.54
C ALA A 61 5.12 -11.96 -0.21
N LEU A 62 4.70 -10.73 0.07
CA LEU A 62 5.25 -9.52 -0.56
C LEU A 62 6.73 -9.33 -0.23
N LYS A 63 7.13 -9.58 1.01
CA LYS A 63 8.54 -9.47 1.44
C LYS A 63 9.44 -10.46 0.71
N LYS A 64 8.96 -11.68 0.48
CA LYS A 64 9.70 -12.72 -0.26
C LYS A 64 10.01 -12.29 -1.70
N ASP A 65 9.08 -11.61 -2.33
CA ASP A 65 9.18 -11.17 -3.72
C ASP A 65 9.57 -9.68 -3.83
N ASP A 66 10.18 -9.12 -2.78
CA ASP A 66 10.67 -7.75 -2.71
C ASP A 66 9.59 -6.70 -3.07
N GLY A 67 8.34 -6.93 -2.65
CA GLY A 67 7.20 -6.07 -2.95
C GLY A 67 6.70 -6.17 -4.40
N ILE A 68 7.25 -7.05 -5.22
CA ILE A 68 6.81 -7.23 -6.61
C ILE A 68 5.67 -8.24 -6.65
N TYR A 69 4.62 -7.92 -7.39
CA TYR A 69 3.50 -8.84 -7.62
C TYR A 69 2.89 -8.66 -9.00
N GLN A 70 2.10 -9.63 -9.41
CA GLN A 70 1.36 -9.60 -10.66
C GLN A 70 -0.05 -9.08 -10.42
N LEU A 71 -0.45 -8.07 -11.21
CA LEU A 71 -1.82 -7.62 -11.33
C LEU A 71 -2.41 -8.15 -12.64
N THR A 72 -3.56 -8.81 -12.55
CA THR A 72 -4.31 -9.27 -13.72
C THR A 72 -5.66 -8.58 -13.77
N THR A 73 -5.94 -7.89 -14.86
CA THR A 73 -7.24 -7.30 -15.15
C THR A 73 -8.03 -8.21 -16.07
N CYS A 74 -9.32 -8.37 -15.79
CA CYS A 74 -10.23 -9.18 -16.60
C CYS A 74 -11.30 -8.26 -17.20
N SER A 75 -11.46 -8.30 -18.52
CA SER A 75 -12.55 -7.61 -19.21
C SER A 75 -13.88 -8.38 -19.07
N PRO A 76 -15.04 -7.74 -19.27
CA PRO A 76 -16.32 -8.43 -19.33
C PRO A 76 -16.39 -9.50 -20.43
N SER A 77 -15.58 -9.41 -21.47
CA SER A 77 -15.45 -10.42 -22.54
C SER A 77 -14.58 -11.62 -22.14
N GLY A 78 -13.97 -11.61 -20.94
CA GLY A 78 -13.08 -12.66 -20.45
C GLY A 78 -11.62 -12.53 -20.89
N GLU A 79 -11.25 -11.45 -21.57
CA GLU A 79 -9.86 -11.17 -21.92
C GLU A 79 -9.09 -10.78 -20.66
N GLN A 80 -7.88 -11.32 -20.53
CA GLN A 80 -6.99 -11.04 -19.40
C GLN A 80 -5.74 -10.30 -19.86
N ASP A 81 -5.42 -9.20 -19.19
CA ASP A 81 -4.13 -8.50 -19.35
C ASP A 81 -3.42 -8.49 -17.99
N SER A 82 -2.14 -8.83 -17.99
CA SER A 82 -1.34 -8.96 -16.76
C SER A 82 -0.11 -8.06 -16.82
N MET A 83 0.18 -7.40 -15.70
CA MET A 83 1.38 -6.60 -15.52
C MET A 83 2.06 -6.90 -14.18
N LEU A 84 3.38 -6.74 -14.15
CA LEU A 84 4.14 -6.72 -12.91
C LEU A 84 4.07 -5.31 -12.31
N ILE A 85 3.83 -5.26 -11.01
CA ILE A 85 3.82 -4.05 -10.21
C ILE A 85 5.09 -4.05 -9.36
N GLY A 86 5.86 -2.96 -9.43
CA GLY A 86 7.11 -2.78 -8.70
C GLY A 86 7.18 -1.48 -7.90
N SER A 87 6.07 -0.74 -7.80
CA SER A 87 5.95 0.55 -7.10
C SER A 87 6.03 0.43 -5.58
N LEU A 88 5.71 -0.73 -5.01
CA LEU A 88 5.88 -1.04 -3.59
C LEU A 88 7.37 -1.33 -3.33
N VAL A 89 8.12 -0.33 -2.93
CA VAL A 89 9.59 -0.41 -2.82
C VAL A 89 10.08 -0.70 -1.41
N GLU A 90 9.25 -0.42 -0.41
CA GLU A 90 9.54 -0.69 0.99
C GLU A 90 8.28 -1.21 1.69
N LEU A 91 8.45 -2.07 2.68
CA LEU A 91 7.33 -2.70 3.41
C LEU A 91 7.71 -2.92 4.87
N ALA A 92 6.82 -2.57 5.78
CA ALA A 92 6.96 -2.87 7.21
C ALA A 92 5.63 -3.33 7.81
N TRP A 93 5.73 -4.18 8.84
CA TRP A 93 4.57 -4.68 9.58
C TRP A 93 4.69 -4.33 11.07
N GLY A 94 3.79 -3.51 11.55
CA GLY A 94 3.81 -2.94 12.89
C GLY A 94 3.65 -3.95 14.03
N GLU A 95 3.07 -5.14 13.77
CA GLU A 95 3.01 -6.23 14.74
C GLU A 95 4.40 -6.82 15.07
N ILE A 96 5.34 -6.75 14.14
CA ILE A 96 6.73 -7.15 14.40
C ILE A 96 7.47 -6.00 15.07
N ASP A 97 7.43 -4.82 14.44
CA ASP A 97 8.11 -3.61 14.91
C ASP A 97 7.47 -2.39 14.23
N SER A 98 6.97 -1.46 15.01
CA SER A 98 6.36 -0.22 14.51
C SER A 98 7.39 0.90 14.24
N GLU A 99 8.61 0.78 14.77
CA GLU A 99 9.65 1.82 14.65
C GLU A 99 10.02 2.15 13.20
N PRO A 100 10.17 1.16 12.28
CA PRO A 100 10.44 1.47 10.86
C PRO A 100 9.33 2.30 10.21
N ILE A 101 8.06 2.07 10.59
CA ILE A 101 6.91 2.84 10.06
C ILE A 101 6.99 4.27 10.58
N ILE A 102 7.22 4.45 11.88
CA ILE A 102 7.32 5.76 12.53
C ILE A 102 8.48 6.56 11.95
N ALA A 103 9.66 5.95 11.86
CA ALA A 103 10.85 6.58 11.31
C ALA A 103 10.65 6.99 9.84
N LYS A 104 9.97 6.14 9.05
CA LYS A 104 9.70 6.45 7.65
C LYS A 104 8.75 7.64 7.51
N ILE A 105 7.67 7.69 8.28
CA ILE A 105 6.72 8.82 8.28
C ILE A 105 7.42 10.13 8.65
N ALA A 106 8.36 10.08 9.60
CA ALA A 106 9.10 11.25 10.05
C ALA A 106 10.20 11.69 9.08
N SER A 107 10.49 10.91 8.04
CA SER A 107 11.56 11.24 7.10
C SER A 107 11.16 12.36 6.13
N GLU A 108 12.13 13.14 5.68
CA GLU A 108 11.92 14.23 4.72
C GLU A 108 11.54 13.74 3.31
N GLU A 109 11.76 12.46 3.02
CA GLU A 109 11.42 11.84 1.74
C GLU A 109 9.93 11.72 1.54
N ILE A 110 9.16 11.46 2.61
CA ILE A 110 7.72 11.26 2.55
C ILE A 110 7.01 12.59 2.32
N LYS A 111 6.16 12.61 1.30
CA LYS A 111 5.33 13.76 0.91
C LYS A 111 3.85 13.49 1.10
N ILE A 112 3.44 12.22 1.02
CA ILE A 112 2.04 11.82 1.12
C ILE A 112 1.93 10.68 2.13
N ILE A 113 0.96 10.81 3.04
CA ILE A 113 0.48 9.71 3.86
C ILE A 113 -0.94 9.42 3.41
N SER A 114 -1.19 8.20 3.02
CA SER A 114 -2.51 7.75 2.55
C SER A 114 -2.93 6.48 3.29
N LEU A 115 -4.23 6.23 3.28
CA LEU A 115 -4.81 5.06 3.90
C LEU A 115 -6.12 4.70 3.19
N THR A 116 -6.46 3.43 3.16
CA THR A 116 -7.75 2.96 2.69
C THR A 116 -8.71 2.90 3.88
N ILE A 117 -9.74 3.75 3.86
CA ILE A 117 -10.79 3.76 4.90
C ILE A 117 -12.07 3.25 4.26
N THR A 118 -12.63 2.20 4.85
CA THR A 118 -13.90 1.64 4.42
C THR A 118 -15.08 2.45 4.96
N GLU A 119 -16.27 2.18 4.43
CA GLU A 119 -17.52 2.82 4.84
C GLU A 119 -17.76 2.76 6.36
N GLY A 120 -17.40 1.65 7.02
CA GLY A 120 -17.48 1.49 8.46
C GLY A 120 -16.63 2.48 9.25
N GLY A 121 -15.49 2.92 8.70
CA GLY A 121 -14.58 3.86 9.34
C GLY A 121 -15.07 5.30 9.40
N TYR A 122 -16.07 5.64 8.60
CA TYR A 122 -16.70 6.96 8.61
C TYR A 122 -17.83 7.09 9.64
N LYS A 123 -18.24 5.99 10.29
CA LYS A 123 -19.24 6.01 11.36
C LYS A 123 -18.58 6.45 12.67
N VAL A 124 -18.31 7.74 12.79
CA VAL A 124 -17.75 8.32 14.02
C VAL A 124 -18.89 8.58 15.01
N ASP A 125 -18.87 7.90 16.16
CA ASP A 125 -19.71 8.29 17.30
C ASP A 125 -19.04 9.48 18.02
N PHE A 126 -19.50 10.68 17.76
CA PHE A 126 -18.98 11.90 18.35
C PHE A 126 -19.11 11.97 19.89
N ASN A 127 -19.85 11.05 20.51
CA ASN A 127 -20.02 10.98 21.96
C ASN A 127 -18.95 10.13 22.67
N GLN A 128 -18.07 9.46 21.91
CA GLN A 128 -16.99 8.67 22.49
C GLN A 128 -15.64 9.40 22.36
N SER A 129 -14.86 9.31 23.44
CA SER A 129 -13.55 9.94 23.58
C SER A 129 -12.49 9.38 22.59
N ARG A 130 -11.36 10.06 22.48
CA ARG A 130 -10.22 9.84 21.58
C ARG A 130 -9.82 8.39 21.25
N SER A 131 -10.16 7.41 22.09
CA SER A 131 -9.83 5.99 21.87
C SER A 131 -10.56 5.36 20.69
N VAL A 132 -11.74 5.86 20.31
CA VAL A 132 -12.55 5.31 19.20
C VAL A 132 -11.95 5.63 17.84
N PHE A 133 -11.27 6.75 17.69
CA PHE A 133 -10.65 7.15 16.43
C PHE A 133 -9.54 6.17 16.02
N TRP A 134 -8.73 5.71 16.97
CA TRP A 134 -7.69 4.68 16.73
C TRP A 134 -8.31 3.32 16.39
N TYR A 135 -9.39 2.96 17.03
CA TYR A 135 -10.07 1.69 16.78
C TYR A 135 -10.71 1.65 15.38
N CYS A 136 -11.30 2.75 14.93
CA CYS A 136 -11.86 2.86 13.60
C CYS A 136 -10.80 2.78 12.50
N LEU A 137 -9.64 3.40 12.67
CA LEU A 137 -8.54 3.33 11.73
C LEU A 137 -7.97 1.92 11.60
N LEU A 138 -7.90 1.17 12.70
CA LEU A 138 -7.41 -0.20 12.71
C LEU A 138 -8.41 -1.20 12.09
N TYR A 139 -9.71 -0.96 12.26
CA TYR A 139 -10.75 -1.92 11.85
C TYR A 139 -11.17 -1.80 10.38
N THR A 140 -10.85 -0.71 9.72
CA THR A 140 -11.35 -0.41 8.37
C THR A 140 -10.46 -0.88 7.24
N SER A 141 -9.24 -1.32 7.52
CA SER A 141 -8.37 -1.86 6.48
C SER A 141 -8.82 -3.23 5.96
N ASP A 142 -9.52 -4.03 6.76
CA ASP A 142 -9.96 -5.38 6.38
C ASP A 142 -11.23 -5.40 5.51
N ALA A 143 -12.10 -4.40 5.62
CA ALA A 143 -13.38 -4.43 4.93
C ALA A 143 -13.29 -4.00 3.44
N ALA A 144 -12.13 -3.54 2.98
CA ALA A 144 -11.89 -3.28 1.56
C ALA A 144 -11.54 -4.56 0.77
N ASP A 145 -11.35 -5.68 1.46
CA ASP A 145 -10.94 -6.96 0.88
C ASP A 145 -12.13 -7.93 0.68
N GLU A 146 -13.35 -7.53 1.05
CA GLU A 146 -14.60 -8.20 0.70
C GLU A 146 -15.25 -7.55 -0.54
#